data_befc7c04f15fc0884c45e34650958414
#
_entry.id   befc7c04f15fc0884c45e34650958414
#
_cell.length_a   1.000
_cell.length_b   1.000
_cell.length_c   1.000
_cell.angle_alpha   90.00
_cell.angle_beta   90.00
_cell.angle_gamma   90.00
#
_symmetry.space_group_name_H-M   'P 1'
#
loop_
_entity.id
_entity.type
_entity.pdbx_description
1 polymer ?
#
loop_
_entity_poly.entity_id
_entity_poly.type
_entity_poly.pdbx_seq_one_letter_code
_entity_poly.pdbx_strand_id
1 'polypeptide(L)'
;MGQVGQPRRVQEYDGELGAAVARAQDGDENAFAIAYRIVQPGLLGFLRGIVGDDAEDVASDAWLEIARDLGRFRGDGAGFRGWTATIARHRALDHLRRRRVRPQAGGTDQDVLDLAGPHNTHEQALESLSTEWALELIRGLPRDQAEAVLLRVVVGLDGPAAARVLGKRPGAVRTAAHRGLKRLARQLGIGGEAEEGVTDVASRTLGESK
;
A
#
# COMPACT_ATOMS: atom_id res chain seq x y z
N MET A 1 10.73 -23.43 4.12
CA MET A 1 9.83 -22.32 4.48
C MET A 1 10.44 -21.05 3.90
N GLY A 2 10.07 -20.71 2.65
CA GLY A 2 10.65 -19.61 1.91
C GLY A 2 10.16 -18.27 2.44
N GLN A 3 11.09 -17.41 2.86
CA GLN A 3 10.84 -15.98 2.94
C GLN A 3 10.50 -15.51 1.52
N VAL A 4 9.28 -15.00 1.33
CA VAL A 4 8.95 -14.21 0.14
C VAL A 4 9.81 -12.97 0.25
N GLY A 5 10.95 -12.98 -0.47
CA GLY A 5 11.92 -11.90 -0.48
C GLY A 5 11.24 -10.62 -0.93
N GLN A 6 11.45 -9.56 -0.15
CA GLN A 6 11.17 -8.20 -0.64
C GLN A 6 11.97 -8.02 -1.94
N PRO A 7 11.40 -7.38 -2.96
CA PRO A 7 12.15 -7.12 -4.18
C PRO A 7 13.43 -6.33 -3.83
N ARG A 8 14.57 -6.79 -4.34
CA ARG A 8 15.91 -6.20 -4.08
C ARG A 8 15.94 -4.67 -4.16
N ARG A 9 15.16 -4.08 -5.04
CA ARG A 9 15.01 -2.62 -5.20
C ARG A 9 14.58 -1.89 -3.91
N VAL A 10 13.69 -2.47 -3.10
CA VAL A 10 13.21 -1.80 -1.88
C VAL A 10 14.32 -1.70 -0.84
N GLN A 11 15.19 -2.72 -0.73
CA GLN A 11 16.32 -2.71 0.21
C GLN A 11 17.45 -1.75 -0.19
N GLU A 12 17.71 -1.60 -1.50
CA GLU A 12 18.68 -0.61 -2.01
C GLU A 12 18.23 0.82 -1.67
N TYR A 13 16.94 1.13 -1.85
CA TYR A 13 16.38 2.42 -1.49
C TYR A 13 16.31 2.68 0.02
N ASP A 14 16.32 1.65 0.88
CA ASP A 14 16.30 1.84 2.33
C ASP A 14 17.60 2.45 2.85
N GLY A 15 18.75 2.10 2.27
CA GLY A 15 20.04 2.71 2.60
C GLY A 15 20.09 4.19 2.19
N GLU A 16 19.71 4.50 0.96
CA GLU A 16 19.62 5.87 0.45
C GLU A 16 18.61 6.70 1.26
N LEU A 17 17.45 6.16 1.54
CA LEU A 17 16.42 6.81 2.33
C LEU A 17 16.90 7.12 3.75
N GLY A 18 17.59 6.18 4.41
CA GLY A 18 18.15 6.39 5.75
C GLY A 18 19.17 7.51 5.78
N ALA A 19 20.08 7.55 4.79
CA ALA A 19 21.06 8.62 4.65
C ALA A 19 20.41 9.98 4.36
N ALA A 20 19.39 10.01 3.50
CA ALA A 20 18.64 11.23 3.20
C ALA A 20 17.90 11.75 4.45
N VAL A 21 17.26 10.88 5.21
CA VAL A 21 16.55 11.24 6.45
C VAL A 21 17.51 11.82 7.48
N ALA A 22 18.70 11.22 7.69
CA ALA A 22 19.68 11.72 8.63
C ALA A 22 20.14 13.15 8.26
N ARG A 23 20.46 13.40 6.98
CA ARG A 23 20.84 14.74 6.51
C ARG A 23 19.69 15.75 6.61
N ALA A 24 18.46 15.31 6.33
CA ALA A 24 17.28 16.16 6.45
C ALA A 24 17.01 16.58 7.91
N GLN A 25 17.34 15.73 8.89
CA GLN A 25 17.28 16.06 10.32
C GLN A 25 18.29 17.13 10.72
N ASP A 26 19.41 17.23 9.98
CA ASP A 26 20.43 18.26 10.15
C ASP A 26 20.12 19.54 9.34
N GLY A 27 18.94 19.64 8.73
CA GLY A 27 18.46 20.83 8.03
C GLY A 27 18.74 20.85 6.52
N ASP A 28 19.18 19.74 5.91
CA ASP A 28 19.39 19.64 4.45
C ASP A 28 18.04 19.47 3.73
N GLU A 29 17.52 20.56 3.16
CA GLU A 29 16.25 20.57 2.41
C GLU A 29 16.29 19.67 1.16
N ASN A 30 17.44 19.57 0.50
CA ASN A 30 17.60 18.69 -0.67
C ASN A 30 17.50 17.22 -0.26
N ALA A 31 18.05 16.87 0.90
CA ALA A 31 17.92 15.52 1.45
C ALA A 31 16.47 15.20 1.82
N PHE A 32 15.71 16.17 2.37
CA PHE A 32 14.29 16.00 2.60
C PHE A 32 13.52 15.75 1.29
N ALA A 33 13.84 16.50 0.23
CA ALA A 33 13.23 16.29 -1.08
C ALA A 33 13.56 14.90 -1.68
N ILE A 34 14.74 14.33 -1.39
CA ILE A 34 15.09 12.96 -1.76
C ILE A 34 14.21 11.97 -0.99
N ALA A 35 14.12 12.10 0.34
CA ALA A 35 13.27 11.26 1.17
C ALA A 35 11.79 11.31 0.74
N TYR A 36 11.29 12.51 0.42
CA TYR A 36 9.95 12.71 -0.13
C TYR A 36 9.75 11.91 -1.42
N ARG A 37 10.63 12.07 -2.41
CA ARG A 37 10.51 11.38 -3.71
C ARG A 37 10.52 9.86 -3.59
N ILE A 38 11.30 9.31 -2.65
CA ILE A 38 11.36 7.87 -2.42
C ILE A 38 10.08 7.34 -1.77
N VAL A 39 9.50 8.09 -0.83
CA VAL A 39 8.37 7.62 -0.02
C VAL A 39 7.02 7.97 -0.62
N GLN A 40 6.89 9.14 -1.25
CA GLN A 40 5.61 9.69 -1.72
C GLN A 40 4.82 8.74 -2.63
N PRO A 41 5.40 8.04 -3.63
CA PRO A 41 4.60 7.17 -4.50
C PRO A 41 3.89 6.06 -3.73
N GLY A 42 4.59 5.39 -2.82
CA GLY A 42 4.02 4.34 -1.98
C GLY A 42 2.99 4.87 -0.98
N LEU A 43 3.26 6.04 -0.39
CA LEU A 43 2.37 6.69 0.57
C LEU A 43 1.06 7.13 -0.11
N LEU A 44 1.16 7.76 -1.27
CA LEU A 44 0.00 8.20 -2.04
C LEU A 44 -0.84 7.01 -2.53
N GLY A 45 -0.20 5.96 -3.05
CA GLY A 45 -0.89 4.73 -3.45
C GLY A 45 -1.62 4.07 -2.26
N PHE A 46 -1.01 4.06 -1.07
CA PHE A 46 -1.66 3.60 0.16
C PHE A 46 -2.89 4.43 0.50
N LEU A 47 -2.78 5.76 0.46
CA LEU A 47 -3.89 6.67 0.75
C LEU A 47 -5.00 6.57 -0.28
N ARG A 48 -4.68 6.51 -1.59
CA ARG A 48 -5.67 6.27 -2.66
C ARG A 48 -6.46 4.99 -2.43
N GLY A 49 -5.81 3.93 -1.93
CA GLY A 49 -6.49 2.69 -1.56
C GLY A 49 -7.39 2.77 -0.33
N ILE A 50 -7.32 3.84 0.49
CA ILE A 50 -8.11 4.01 1.71
C ILE A 50 -9.17 5.09 1.58
N VAL A 51 -8.80 6.28 1.08
CA VAL A 51 -9.66 7.48 1.04
C VAL A 51 -10.09 7.88 -0.37
N GLY A 52 -9.58 7.22 -1.41
CA GLY A 52 -9.94 7.50 -2.81
C GLY A 52 -9.39 8.85 -3.27
N ASP A 53 -10.25 9.67 -3.84
CA ASP A 53 -9.89 10.95 -4.47
C ASP A 53 -9.35 11.99 -3.48
N ASP A 54 -9.68 11.87 -2.19
CA ASP A 54 -9.14 12.75 -1.13
C ASP A 54 -7.67 12.42 -0.75
N ALA A 55 -7.01 11.50 -1.45
CA ALA A 55 -5.68 10.99 -1.09
C ALA A 55 -4.59 12.06 -1.11
N GLU A 56 -4.64 13.00 -2.03
CA GLU A 56 -3.64 14.06 -2.17
C GLU A 56 -3.72 15.07 -1.03
N ASP A 57 -4.94 15.44 -0.63
CA ASP A 57 -5.16 16.32 0.53
C ASP A 57 -4.68 15.65 1.82
N VAL A 58 -5.04 14.38 2.01
CA VAL A 58 -4.61 13.61 3.18
C VAL A 58 -3.10 13.36 3.18
N ALA A 59 -2.47 13.18 2.00
CA ALA A 59 -1.02 13.08 1.87
C ALA A 59 -0.34 14.39 2.26
N SER A 60 -0.87 15.53 1.83
CA SER A 60 -0.36 16.86 2.18
C SER A 60 -0.39 17.07 3.69
N ASP A 61 -1.51 16.76 4.36
CA ASP A 61 -1.64 16.80 5.82
C ASP A 61 -0.62 15.87 6.51
N ALA A 62 -0.42 14.67 5.97
CA ALA A 62 0.54 13.72 6.51
C ALA A 62 1.98 14.23 6.37
N TRP A 63 2.35 14.83 5.22
CA TRP A 63 3.69 15.37 5.01
C TRP A 63 3.99 16.59 5.88
N LEU A 64 3.01 17.44 6.16
CA LEU A 64 3.17 18.54 7.12
C LEU A 64 3.51 18.00 8.52
N GLU A 65 2.86 16.92 8.95
CA GLU A 65 3.16 16.29 10.24
C GLU A 65 4.54 15.61 10.22
N ILE A 66 4.87 14.88 9.13
CA ILE A 66 6.16 14.24 8.94
C ILE A 66 7.29 15.27 9.02
N ALA A 67 7.17 16.39 8.29
CA ALA A 67 8.19 17.45 8.30
C ALA A 67 8.36 18.06 9.70
N ARG A 68 7.26 18.36 10.39
CA ARG A 68 7.28 18.92 11.73
C ARG A 68 7.95 18.00 12.75
N ASP A 69 7.69 16.70 12.66
CA ASP A 69 8.15 15.72 13.65
C ASP A 69 9.41 14.97 13.21
N LEU A 70 9.99 15.32 12.04
CA LEU A 70 11.17 14.68 11.47
C LEU A 70 12.34 14.60 12.44
N GLY A 71 12.63 15.70 13.16
CA GLY A 71 13.70 15.76 14.13
C GLY A 71 13.56 14.78 15.33
N ARG A 72 12.35 14.26 15.55
CA ARG A 72 12.06 13.25 16.60
C ARG A 72 12.19 11.82 16.11
N PHE A 73 12.18 11.60 14.79
CA PHE A 73 12.29 10.25 14.24
C PHE A 73 13.65 9.62 14.62
N ARG A 74 13.63 8.34 14.95
CA ARG A 74 14.83 7.53 15.18
C ARG A 74 14.63 6.18 14.49
N GLY A 75 15.55 5.83 13.61
CA GLY A 75 15.51 4.57 12.87
C GLY A 75 16.24 4.67 11.53
N ASP A 76 16.20 3.61 10.77
CA ASP A 76 16.71 3.48 9.41
C ASP A 76 15.64 3.83 8.35
N GLY A 77 15.98 3.69 7.07
CA GLY A 77 15.07 3.97 5.96
C GLY A 77 13.82 3.09 5.96
N ALA A 78 13.93 1.80 6.31
CA ALA A 78 12.80 0.90 6.45
C ALA A 78 11.88 1.34 7.60
N GLY A 79 12.48 1.74 8.72
CA GLY A 79 11.77 2.33 9.87
C GLY A 79 11.05 3.62 9.51
N PHE A 80 11.70 4.49 8.70
CA PHE A 80 11.10 5.73 8.23
C PHE A 80 9.85 5.48 7.37
N ARG A 81 9.91 4.52 6.44
CA ARG A 81 8.75 4.10 5.65
C ARG A 81 7.57 3.67 6.55
N GLY A 82 7.84 2.86 7.56
CA GLY A 82 6.82 2.43 8.53
C GLY A 82 6.25 3.57 9.35
N TRP A 83 7.10 4.51 9.76
CA TRP A 83 6.70 5.68 10.53
C TRP A 83 5.81 6.64 9.71
N THR A 84 6.20 6.95 8.46
CA THR A 84 5.40 7.78 7.56
C THR A 84 4.06 7.12 7.22
N ALA A 85 4.03 5.79 6.99
CA ALA A 85 2.80 5.04 6.79
C ALA A 85 1.88 5.06 8.01
N THR A 86 2.43 5.10 9.24
CA THR A 86 1.64 5.23 10.46
C THR A 86 0.96 6.60 10.52
N ILE A 87 1.69 7.68 10.25
CA ILE A 87 1.14 9.04 10.20
C ILE A 87 0.04 9.13 9.13
N ALA A 88 0.34 8.70 7.91
CA ALA A 88 -0.63 8.72 6.81
C ALA A 88 -1.90 7.94 7.15
N ARG A 89 -1.77 6.76 7.75
CA ARG A 89 -2.93 5.96 8.19
C ARG A 89 -3.77 6.70 9.23
N HIS A 90 -3.16 7.35 10.21
CA HIS A 90 -3.89 8.13 11.20
C HIS A 90 -4.66 9.27 10.52
N ARG A 91 -4.02 10.04 9.62
CA ARG A 91 -4.67 11.11 8.87
C ARG A 91 -5.84 10.59 8.02
N ALA A 92 -5.67 9.47 7.34
CA ALA A 92 -6.74 8.83 6.57
C ALA A 92 -7.93 8.44 7.45
N LEU A 93 -7.68 7.83 8.62
CA LEU A 93 -8.74 7.44 9.54
C LEU A 93 -9.49 8.65 10.11
N ASP A 94 -8.78 9.71 10.46
CA ASP A 94 -9.36 10.95 10.97
C ASP A 94 -10.17 11.67 9.88
N HIS A 95 -9.68 11.65 8.63
CA HIS A 95 -10.43 12.15 7.47
C HIS A 95 -11.74 11.40 7.28
N LEU A 96 -11.72 10.06 7.27
CA LEU A 96 -12.92 9.23 7.15
C LEU A 96 -13.91 9.43 8.30
N ARG A 97 -13.42 9.65 9.53
CA ARG A 97 -14.28 9.97 10.68
C ARG A 97 -14.97 11.32 10.48
N ARG A 98 -14.23 12.35 10.07
CA ARG A 98 -14.77 13.69 9.79
C ARG A 98 -15.84 13.67 8.70
N ARG A 99 -15.62 12.93 7.61
CA ARG A 99 -16.62 12.76 6.54
C ARG A 99 -17.91 12.09 7.03
N ARG A 100 -17.81 11.10 7.92
CA ARG A 100 -18.99 10.42 8.49
C ARG A 100 -19.83 11.30 9.40
N VAL A 101 -19.20 12.26 10.10
CA VAL A 101 -19.88 13.16 11.06
C VAL A 101 -20.47 14.39 10.34
N ARG A 102 -19.93 14.81 9.19
CA ARG A 102 -20.54 15.87 8.38
C ARG A 102 -21.81 15.31 7.73
N PRO A 103 -23.02 15.91 7.99
CA PRO A 103 -24.19 15.61 7.17
C PRO A 103 -23.80 15.94 5.71
N GLN A 104 -24.13 15.05 4.77
CA GLN A 104 -24.04 15.34 3.35
C GLN A 104 -25.02 16.48 3.05
N ALA A 105 -24.60 17.72 3.22
CA ALA A 105 -25.19 18.83 2.51
C ALA A 105 -24.83 18.58 1.04
N GLY A 106 -25.83 18.23 0.25
CA GLY A 106 -25.71 17.95 -1.16
C GLY A 106 -24.97 19.09 -1.86
N GLY A 107 -23.91 18.73 -2.56
CA GLY A 107 -23.08 19.61 -3.34
C GLY A 107 -22.23 18.74 -4.21
N THR A 108 -22.70 18.48 -5.42
CA THR A 108 -21.90 18.15 -6.57
C THR A 108 -21.02 19.36 -6.86
N ASP A 109 -19.82 19.39 -6.33
CA ASP A 109 -18.74 20.21 -6.89
C ASP A 109 -17.77 19.28 -7.58
N GLN A 110 -18.13 19.03 -8.80
CA GLN A 110 -17.34 18.43 -9.84
C GLN A 110 -16.71 19.59 -10.62
N ASP A 111 -15.79 20.29 -9.99
CA ASP A 111 -14.80 21.14 -10.65
C ASP A 111 -13.41 20.61 -10.31
N VAL A 112 -13.12 19.44 -10.86
CA VAL A 112 -11.75 18.99 -11.04
C VAL A 112 -11.22 19.74 -12.24
N LEU A 113 -10.58 20.88 -12.02
CA LEU A 113 -9.60 21.41 -12.95
C LEU A 113 -8.52 20.34 -13.10
N ASP A 114 -8.63 19.63 -14.20
CA ASP A 114 -7.65 18.67 -14.71
C ASP A 114 -6.36 19.44 -15.02
N LEU A 115 -5.55 19.69 -14.00
CA LEU A 115 -4.19 20.14 -14.16
C LEU A 115 -3.37 18.91 -14.58
N ALA A 116 -3.55 18.51 -15.82
CA ALA A 116 -2.66 17.62 -16.53
C ALA A 116 -1.26 18.26 -16.47
N GLY A 117 -0.41 17.76 -15.58
CA GLY A 117 1.01 18.08 -15.59
C GLY A 117 1.60 17.74 -16.95
N PRO A 118 2.53 18.58 -17.49
CA PRO A 118 3.12 18.35 -18.79
C PRO A 118 3.95 17.06 -18.77
N HIS A 119 3.75 16.23 -19.79
CA HIS A 119 4.44 14.98 -20.13
C HIS A 119 3.92 13.68 -19.52
N ASN A 120 2.65 13.35 -19.81
CA ASN A 120 2.26 11.95 -19.80
C ASN A 120 2.54 11.36 -21.20
N THR A 121 3.59 10.55 -21.33
CA THR A 121 3.73 9.66 -22.49
C THR A 121 2.58 8.65 -22.46
N HIS A 122 2.16 8.15 -23.64
CA HIS A 122 1.08 7.15 -23.74
C HIS A 122 1.29 5.94 -22.82
N GLU A 123 2.53 5.55 -22.58
CA GLU A 123 2.94 4.47 -21.68
C GLU A 123 2.67 4.81 -20.20
N GLN A 124 2.96 6.04 -19.77
CA GLN A 124 2.66 6.51 -18.41
C GLN A 124 1.14 6.62 -18.14
N ALA A 125 0.37 6.99 -19.17
CA ALA A 125 -1.09 7.02 -19.07
C ALA A 125 -1.67 5.60 -18.90
N LEU A 126 -1.15 4.60 -19.62
CA LEU A 126 -1.54 3.20 -19.47
C LEU A 126 -1.13 2.63 -18.10
N GLU A 127 0.05 2.96 -17.59
CA GLU A 127 0.51 2.56 -16.26
C GLU A 127 -0.34 3.19 -15.15
N SER A 128 -0.73 4.47 -15.29
CA SER A 128 -1.60 5.14 -14.31
C SER A 128 -2.98 4.51 -14.27
N LEU A 129 -3.62 4.25 -15.41
CA LEU A 129 -4.91 3.56 -15.52
C LEU A 129 -4.86 2.15 -14.92
N SER A 130 -3.76 1.41 -15.17
CA SER A 130 -3.54 0.08 -14.58
C SER A 130 -3.42 0.14 -13.06
N THR A 131 -2.74 1.16 -12.54
CA THR A 131 -2.55 1.37 -11.10
C THR A 131 -3.86 1.75 -10.42
N GLU A 132 -4.64 2.66 -11.00
CA GLU A 132 -5.95 3.05 -10.47
C GLU A 132 -6.92 1.86 -10.43
N TRP A 133 -6.98 1.10 -11.50
CA TRP A 133 -7.78 -0.12 -11.54
C TRP A 133 -7.37 -1.14 -10.47
N ALA A 134 -6.08 -1.35 -10.26
CA ALA A 134 -5.57 -2.23 -9.21
C ALA A 134 -5.95 -1.73 -7.80
N LEU A 135 -5.89 -0.42 -7.57
CA LEU A 135 -6.30 0.18 -6.29
C LEU A 135 -7.81 0.07 -6.07
N GLU A 136 -8.63 0.19 -7.11
CA GLU A 136 -10.08 -0.06 -7.02
C GLU A 136 -10.38 -1.50 -6.59
N LEU A 137 -9.72 -2.49 -7.19
CA LEU A 137 -9.87 -3.89 -6.78
C LEU A 137 -9.50 -4.08 -5.31
N ILE A 138 -8.42 -3.43 -4.84
CA ILE A 138 -8.00 -3.51 -3.44
C ILE A 138 -9.03 -2.83 -2.52
N ARG A 139 -9.62 -1.71 -2.91
CA ARG A 139 -10.70 -1.05 -2.16
C ARG A 139 -11.94 -1.94 -1.97
N GLY A 140 -12.21 -2.82 -2.93
CA GLY A 140 -13.28 -3.84 -2.83
C GLY A 140 -13.02 -4.96 -1.82
N LEU A 141 -11.83 -5.07 -1.25
CA LEU A 141 -11.50 -6.05 -0.22
C LEU A 141 -12.07 -5.63 1.15
N PRO A 142 -12.31 -6.59 2.08
CA PRO A 142 -12.48 -6.27 3.49
C PRO A 142 -11.33 -5.40 3.99
N ARG A 143 -11.64 -4.37 4.77
CA ARG A 143 -10.71 -3.33 5.18
C ARG A 143 -9.37 -3.85 5.73
N ASP A 144 -9.40 -4.87 6.58
CA ASP A 144 -8.20 -5.47 7.17
C ASP A 144 -7.31 -6.15 6.14
N GLN A 145 -7.91 -6.71 5.07
CA GLN A 145 -7.21 -7.31 3.95
C GLN A 145 -6.64 -6.23 3.03
N ALA A 146 -7.43 -5.20 2.72
CA ALA A 146 -6.99 -4.05 1.92
C ALA A 146 -5.79 -3.35 2.55
N GLU A 147 -5.90 -2.95 3.83
CA GLU A 147 -4.80 -2.29 4.55
C GLU A 147 -3.53 -3.17 4.59
N ALA A 148 -3.68 -4.49 4.82
CA ALA A 148 -2.54 -5.39 4.84
C ALA A 148 -1.88 -5.55 3.47
N VAL A 149 -2.65 -5.65 2.38
CA VAL A 149 -2.14 -5.71 1.00
C VAL A 149 -1.44 -4.40 0.64
N LEU A 150 -2.08 -3.25 0.88
CA LEU A 150 -1.50 -1.94 0.59
C LEU A 150 -0.16 -1.72 1.29
N LEU A 151 -0.07 -2.02 2.58
CA LEU A 151 1.19 -1.85 3.32
C LEU A 151 2.29 -2.80 2.86
N ARG A 152 1.93 -4.04 2.48
CA ARG A 152 2.89 -5.07 2.07
C ARG A 152 3.36 -4.90 0.62
N VAL A 153 2.46 -4.51 -0.27
CA VAL A 153 2.71 -4.50 -1.72
C VAL A 153 2.99 -3.09 -2.22
N VAL A 154 2.20 -2.10 -1.82
CA VAL A 154 2.32 -0.72 -2.34
C VAL A 154 3.36 0.08 -1.56
N VAL A 155 3.33 0.06 -0.23
CA VAL A 155 4.33 0.74 0.61
C VAL A 155 5.64 -0.07 0.69
N GLY A 156 5.58 -1.40 0.51
CA GLY A 156 6.75 -2.28 0.56
C GLY A 156 7.24 -2.61 1.98
N LEU A 157 6.37 -2.53 3.00
CA LEU A 157 6.74 -2.87 4.37
C LEU A 157 6.89 -4.38 4.54
N ASP A 158 7.80 -4.82 5.39
CA ASP A 158 7.83 -6.20 5.87
C ASP A 158 6.65 -6.52 6.79
N GLY A 159 6.44 -7.81 7.11
CA GLY A 159 5.33 -8.25 7.96
C GLY A 159 5.33 -7.61 9.35
N PRO A 160 6.44 -7.60 10.07
CA PRO A 160 6.59 -6.92 11.36
C PRO A 160 6.32 -5.41 11.31
N ALA A 161 6.84 -4.69 10.29
CA ALA A 161 6.61 -3.26 10.13
C ALA A 161 5.13 -2.96 9.83
N ALA A 162 4.51 -3.68 8.89
CA ALA A 162 3.08 -3.56 8.60
C ALA A 162 2.21 -3.87 9.84
N ALA A 163 2.63 -4.84 10.67
CA ALA A 163 1.93 -5.16 11.91
C ALA A 163 1.98 -4.01 12.92
N ARG A 164 3.12 -3.34 13.05
CA ARG A 164 3.26 -2.13 13.90
C ARG A 164 2.34 -1.01 13.42
N VAL A 165 2.31 -0.73 12.11
CA VAL A 165 1.42 0.29 11.52
C VAL A 165 -0.05 -0.01 11.79
N LEU A 166 -0.46 -1.28 11.72
CA LEU A 166 -1.85 -1.71 11.91
C LEU A 166 -2.22 -1.92 13.39
N GLY A 167 -1.26 -1.93 14.32
CA GLY A 167 -1.48 -2.30 15.71
C GLY A 167 -1.94 -3.76 15.86
N LYS A 168 -1.46 -4.67 14.99
CA LYS A 168 -1.84 -6.09 14.93
C LYS A 168 -0.64 -7.00 15.12
N ARG A 169 -0.91 -8.30 15.37
CA ARG A 169 0.15 -9.32 15.41
C ARG A 169 0.66 -9.63 13.98
N PRO A 170 1.97 -9.86 13.77
CA PRO A 170 2.54 -10.16 12.45
C PRO A 170 1.85 -11.32 11.71
N GLY A 171 1.48 -12.38 12.45
CA GLY A 171 0.72 -13.52 11.89
C GLY A 171 -0.66 -13.13 11.35
N ALA A 172 -1.37 -12.22 12.04
CA ALA A 172 -2.66 -11.72 11.59
C ALA A 172 -2.54 -10.91 10.29
N VAL A 173 -1.52 -10.05 10.20
CA VAL A 173 -1.24 -9.26 8.98
C VAL A 173 -0.86 -10.16 7.81
N ARG A 174 -0.01 -11.17 8.05
CA ARG A 174 0.33 -12.16 7.00
C ARG A 174 -0.90 -12.88 6.47
N THR A 175 -1.79 -13.34 7.36
CA THR A 175 -3.02 -14.02 6.99
C THR A 175 -3.97 -13.09 6.23
N ALA A 176 -4.14 -11.84 6.70
CA ALA A 176 -4.99 -10.85 6.03
C ALA A 176 -4.46 -10.53 4.61
N ALA A 177 -3.16 -10.27 4.46
CA ALA A 177 -2.55 -10.01 3.16
C ALA A 177 -2.69 -11.20 2.22
N HIS A 178 -2.43 -12.43 2.69
CA HIS A 178 -2.60 -13.65 1.89
C HIS A 178 -4.04 -13.83 1.42
N ARG A 179 -5.04 -13.65 2.31
CA ARG A 179 -6.46 -13.75 1.95
C ARG A 179 -6.86 -12.67 0.95
N GLY A 180 -6.37 -11.45 1.13
CA GLY A 180 -6.59 -10.34 0.20
C GLY A 180 -6.05 -10.66 -1.18
N LEU A 181 -4.79 -11.08 -1.29
CA LEU A 181 -4.15 -11.45 -2.55
C LEU A 181 -4.84 -12.64 -3.23
N LYS A 182 -5.23 -13.68 -2.47
CA LYS A 182 -6.00 -14.82 -3.02
C LYS A 182 -7.37 -14.37 -3.56
N ARG A 183 -8.02 -13.40 -2.94
CA ARG A 183 -9.29 -12.85 -3.42
C ARG A 183 -9.09 -12.03 -4.70
N LEU A 184 -8.06 -11.20 -4.76
CA LEU A 184 -7.70 -10.45 -5.97
C LEU A 184 -7.35 -11.38 -7.12
N ALA A 185 -6.53 -12.40 -6.90
CA ALA A 185 -6.19 -13.41 -7.93
C ALA A 185 -7.45 -14.07 -8.51
N ARG A 186 -8.44 -14.42 -7.68
CA ARG A 186 -9.72 -14.95 -8.16
C ARG A 186 -10.52 -13.96 -8.99
N GLN A 187 -10.57 -12.68 -8.58
CA GLN A 187 -11.25 -11.63 -9.34
C GLN A 187 -10.60 -11.38 -10.71
N LEU A 188 -9.29 -11.59 -10.80
CA LEU A 188 -8.50 -11.45 -12.04
C LEU A 188 -8.50 -12.72 -12.92
N GLY A 189 -9.14 -13.80 -12.49
CA GLY A 189 -9.10 -15.07 -13.22
C GLY A 189 -7.73 -15.77 -13.20
N ILE A 190 -6.78 -15.33 -12.36
CA ILE A 190 -5.40 -15.86 -12.32
C ILE A 190 -5.29 -17.13 -11.43
N GLY A 191 -6.39 -17.58 -10.82
CA GLY A 191 -6.38 -18.67 -9.81
C GLY A 191 -7.16 -19.92 -10.18
N GLY A 192 -7.46 -20.20 -11.45
CA GLY A 192 -8.43 -21.21 -11.90
C GLY A 192 -7.88 -22.59 -12.31
N GLU A 193 -6.58 -22.87 -12.33
CA GLU A 193 -6.08 -24.13 -12.94
C GLU A 193 -5.25 -25.05 -12.02
N ALA A 194 -5.25 -24.86 -10.71
CA ALA A 194 -4.39 -25.67 -9.83
C ALA A 194 -5.11 -26.64 -8.86
N GLU A 195 -6.42 -26.77 -8.87
CA GLU A 195 -7.14 -27.64 -7.91
C GLU A 195 -8.08 -28.71 -8.53
N GLU A 196 -8.14 -28.89 -9.85
CA GLU A 196 -9.00 -29.93 -10.48
C GLU A 196 -8.25 -31.15 -11.04
N GLY A 197 -7.01 -31.45 -10.64
CA GLY A 197 -6.20 -32.50 -11.25
C GLY A 197 -5.72 -33.66 -10.36
N VAL A 198 -6.15 -33.85 -9.12
CA VAL A 198 -5.57 -34.91 -8.24
C VAL A 198 -6.58 -35.78 -7.48
N THR A 199 -7.83 -35.90 -7.87
CA THR A 199 -8.78 -36.77 -7.12
C THR A 199 -9.52 -37.83 -7.98
N ASP A 200 -9.06 -38.15 -9.19
CA ASP A 200 -9.79 -39.21 -9.97
C ASP A 200 -8.92 -40.35 -10.54
N VAL A 201 -7.77 -40.67 -9.94
CA VAL A 201 -6.96 -41.82 -10.38
C VAL A 201 -6.89 -42.95 -9.32
N ALA A 202 -7.40 -42.75 -8.12
CA ALA A 202 -7.27 -43.74 -7.03
C ALA A 202 -8.44 -44.75 -6.88
N SER A 203 -9.46 -44.74 -7.76
CA SER A 203 -10.65 -45.58 -7.59
C SER A 203 -10.86 -46.64 -8.70
N ARG A 204 -9.88 -46.90 -9.59
CA ARG A 204 -10.09 -47.80 -10.71
C ARG A 204 -9.18 -49.04 -10.77
N THR A 205 -8.50 -49.42 -9.70
CA THR A 205 -7.63 -50.59 -9.69
C THR A 205 -7.81 -51.52 -8.48
N LEU A 206 -9.04 -51.81 -8.09
CA LEU A 206 -9.34 -52.97 -7.23
C LEU A 206 -10.70 -53.53 -7.61
N GLY A 207 -10.74 -54.33 -8.68
CA GLY A 207 -11.96 -55.06 -9.02
C GLY A 207 -11.87 -55.84 -10.30
N GLU A 208 -10.83 -56.74 -10.46
CA GLU A 208 -10.95 -57.93 -11.31
C GLU A 208 -9.77 -58.87 -11.03
N SER A 209 -10.05 -59.81 -10.16
CA SER A 209 -9.46 -61.15 -10.22
C SER A 209 -10.29 -62.11 -9.38
N LYS A 210 -11.29 -62.67 -9.96
CA LYS A 210 -11.53 -64.11 -10.02
C LYS A 210 -12.82 -64.39 -10.77
#